data_f684f4cbf746ebeb3d2b0aa091f8e635
#
_entry.id   f684f4cbf746ebeb3d2b0aa091f8e635
#
_cell.length_a   1.000
_cell.length_b   1.000
_cell.length_c   1.000
_cell.angle_alpha   90.00
_cell.angle_beta   90.00
_cell.angle_gamma   90.00
#
_symmetry.space_group_name_H-M   'P 1'
#
loop_
_entity.id
_entity.type
_entity.pdbx_description
1 polymer ?
#
loop_
_entity_poly.entity_id
_entity_poly.type
_entity_poly.pdbx_seq_one_letter_code
_entity_poly.pdbx_strand_id
1 'polypeptide(L)'
;SVNIAKEVWARIAAGQFTWADGIRDVHPSPFGGLLYGRAISRMFDAADDALTVSRGSQQKHPLPKALDRACYERGHYESLQAAQPVQGFRLVERWQPQVSAGTRDGFVNVPALTASKPGDTLRFRFSGTVVGLAVAAGPDAGILRCRVDDGKEVIVDTFTAWSGGLYLPWVYVLADDLKPGTHELVVTIDHQKHASSKGTAVHIIHLCVG
;
A
#
# COMPACT_ATOMS: atom_id res chain seq x y z
N SER A 1 3.54 15.86 -19.81
CA SER A 1 2.45 15.57 -18.87
C SER A 1 1.12 16.02 -19.44
N VAL A 2 0.03 15.35 -19.08
CA VAL A 2 -1.34 15.74 -19.45
C VAL A 2 -2.13 16.13 -18.19
N ASN A 3 -2.83 17.28 -18.27
CA ASN A 3 -3.72 17.72 -17.20
C ASN A 3 -5.17 17.43 -17.60
N ILE A 4 -5.61 16.21 -17.29
CA ILE A 4 -6.96 15.72 -17.61
C ILE A 4 -8.04 16.56 -16.91
N ALA A 5 -7.80 16.96 -15.66
CA ALA A 5 -8.75 17.76 -14.89
C ALA A 5 -9.04 19.11 -15.57
N LYS A 6 -8.02 19.78 -16.08
CA LYS A 6 -8.16 21.06 -16.81
C LYS A 6 -9.03 20.89 -18.04
N GLU A 7 -8.85 19.82 -18.81
CA GLU A 7 -9.66 19.54 -20.01
C GLU A 7 -11.13 19.27 -19.65
N VAL A 8 -11.36 18.44 -18.64
CA VAL A 8 -12.73 18.11 -18.18
C VAL A 8 -13.45 19.37 -17.73
N TRP A 9 -12.82 20.20 -16.91
CA TRP A 9 -13.42 21.45 -16.45
C TRP A 9 -13.69 22.44 -17.59
N ALA A 10 -12.80 22.55 -18.57
CA ALA A 10 -13.02 23.42 -19.73
C ALA A 10 -14.25 23.00 -20.54
N ARG A 11 -14.47 21.69 -20.70
CA ARG A 11 -15.65 21.14 -21.40
C ARG A 11 -16.94 21.33 -20.61
N ILE A 12 -16.90 21.17 -19.29
CA ILE A 12 -18.03 21.46 -18.40
C ILE A 12 -18.38 22.96 -18.48
N ALA A 13 -17.41 23.83 -18.40
CA ALA A 13 -17.60 25.29 -18.52
C ALA A 13 -18.16 25.68 -19.89
N ALA A 14 -17.84 24.94 -20.96
CA ALA A 14 -18.42 25.11 -22.29
C ALA A 14 -19.81 24.49 -22.44
N GLY A 15 -20.42 23.95 -21.39
CA GLY A 15 -21.76 23.35 -21.40
C GLY A 15 -21.88 22.04 -22.17
N GLN A 16 -20.77 21.34 -22.44
CA GLN A 16 -20.80 20.11 -23.21
C GLN A 16 -21.40 18.94 -22.41
N PHE A 17 -21.24 18.93 -21.12
CA PHE A 17 -21.81 17.96 -20.17
C PHE A 17 -21.68 18.50 -18.74
N THR A 18 -22.38 17.88 -17.78
CA THR A 18 -22.22 18.17 -16.36
C THR A 18 -21.29 17.14 -15.70
N TRP A 19 -20.76 17.47 -14.53
CA TRP A 19 -19.99 16.51 -13.75
C TRP A 19 -20.80 15.23 -13.46
N ALA A 20 -22.07 15.39 -13.05
CA ALA A 20 -22.93 14.26 -12.70
C ALA A 20 -23.22 13.33 -13.89
N ASP A 21 -23.39 13.87 -15.09
CA ASP A 21 -23.73 13.07 -16.28
C ASP A 21 -22.48 12.46 -16.92
N GLY A 22 -21.36 13.17 -16.94
CA GLY A 22 -20.15 12.78 -17.67
C GLY A 22 -19.14 12.03 -16.82
N ILE A 23 -18.82 12.50 -15.63
CA ILE A 23 -17.74 11.96 -14.79
C ILE A 23 -18.29 11.17 -13.62
N ARG A 24 -19.21 11.74 -12.85
CA ARG A 24 -19.88 11.20 -11.66
C ARG A 24 -19.05 11.32 -10.38
N ASP A 25 -18.01 10.48 -10.24
CA ASP A 25 -17.16 10.40 -9.05
C ASP A 25 -15.72 10.03 -9.42
N VAL A 26 -14.97 9.48 -8.49
CA VAL A 26 -13.59 9.01 -8.71
C VAL A 26 -13.51 7.81 -9.68
N HIS A 27 -14.63 7.15 -9.93
CA HIS A 27 -14.76 6.11 -10.95
C HIS A 27 -15.53 6.70 -12.14
N PRO A 28 -14.83 7.22 -13.16
CA PRO A 28 -15.49 7.91 -14.26
C PRO A 28 -16.48 7.00 -14.98
N SER A 29 -17.56 7.59 -15.48
CA SER A 29 -18.46 6.90 -16.41
C SER A 29 -17.70 6.40 -17.65
N PRO A 30 -18.27 5.47 -18.45
CA PRO A 30 -17.65 5.07 -19.71
C PRO A 30 -17.31 6.26 -20.62
N PHE A 31 -18.17 7.30 -20.63
CA PHE A 31 -17.91 8.55 -21.35
C PHE A 31 -16.70 9.30 -20.76
N GLY A 32 -16.63 9.45 -19.43
CA GLY A 32 -15.48 10.06 -18.76
C GLY A 32 -14.19 9.29 -19.02
N GLY A 33 -14.24 7.96 -19.00
CA GLY A 33 -13.11 7.09 -19.34
C GLY A 33 -12.60 7.32 -20.76
N LEU A 34 -13.51 7.50 -21.74
CA LEU A 34 -13.14 7.85 -23.11
C LEU A 34 -12.48 9.23 -23.23
N LEU A 35 -12.93 10.22 -22.45
CA LEU A 35 -12.29 11.53 -22.42
C LEU A 35 -10.86 11.45 -21.90
N TYR A 36 -10.64 10.69 -20.83
CA TYR A 36 -9.31 10.45 -20.27
C TYR A 36 -8.40 9.74 -21.27
N GLY A 37 -8.90 8.67 -21.90
CA GLY A 37 -8.16 7.93 -22.91
C GLY A 37 -7.75 8.82 -24.08
N ARG A 38 -8.66 9.65 -24.62
CA ARG A 38 -8.36 10.59 -25.69
C ARG A 38 -7.34 11.65 -25.32
N ALA A 39 -7.38 12.17 -24.08
CA ALA A 39 -6.40 13.13 -23.59
C ALA A 39 -5.00 12.50 -23.50
N ILE A 40 -4.92 11.26 -23.04
CA ILE A 40 -3.67 10.50 -22.97
C ILE A 40 -3.15 10.18 -24.37
N SER A 41 -4.01 9.71 -25.30
CA SER A 41 -3.61 9.44 -26.70
C SER A 41 -2.99 10.68 -27.35
N ARG A 42 -3.64 11.84 -27.25
CA ARG A 42 -3.07 13.10 -27.81
C ARG A 42 -1.71 13.46 -27.22
N MET A 43 -1.44 13.13 -25.95
CA MET A 43 -0.11 13.33 -25.36
C MET A 43 0.95 12.44 -26.06
N PHE A 44 0.60 11.17 -26.32
CA PHE A 44 1.50 10.26 -27.04
C PHE A 44 1.68 10.68 -28.50
N ASP A 45 0.60 11.07 -29.19
CA ASP A 45 0.66 11.57 -30.58
C ASP A 45 1.61 12.78 -30.67
N ALA A 46 1.45 13.76 -29.77
CA ALA A 46 2.32 14.92 -29.72
C ALA A 46 3.80 14.57 -29.38
N ALA A 47 4.02 13.54 -28.57
CA ALA A 47 5.38 13.06 -28.28
C ALA A 47 6.00 12.36 -29.49
N ASP A 48 5.23 11.58 -30.24
CA ASP A 48 5.67 10.90 -31.46
C ASP A 48 5.98 11.90 -32.56
N ASP A 49 5.13 12.90 -32.77
CA ASP A 49 5.37 14.01 -33.70
C ASP A 49 6.68 14.74 -33.38
N ALA A 50 6.95 15.02 -32.10
CA ALA A 50 8.19 15.64 -31.67
C ALA A 50 9.43 14.76 -31.94
N LEU A 51 9.29 13.44 -31.81
CA LEU A 51 10.35 12.46 -32.11
C LEU A 51 10.62 12.38 -33.62
N THR A 52 9.57 12.49 -34.47
CA THR A 52 9.74 12.46 -35.92
C THR A 52 10.48 13.71 -36.44
N VAL A 53 10.33 14.84 -35.79
CA VAL A 53 11.07 16.08 -36.10
C VAL A 53 12.54 15.97 -35.68
N SER A 54 12.84 15.20 -34.61
CA SER A 54 14.19 15.01 -34.06
C SER A 54 14.94 13.82 -34.67
N ARG A 55 14.64 13.38 -35.87
CA ARG A 55 15.29 12.21 -36.52
C ARG A 55 16.80 12.34 -36.51
N GLY A 56 17.48 11.75 -35.53
CA GLY A 56 18.94 11.67 -35.56
C GLY A 56 19.67 11.26 -34.30
N SER A 57 19.17 11.46 -33.10
CA SER A 57 19.87 10.98 -31.93
C SER A 57 18.92 10.66 -30.77
N GLN A 58 18.98 9.41 -30.30
CA GLN A 58 18.41 9.08 -28.99
C GLN A 58 19.16 9.92 -27.94
N GLN A 59 18.57 11.01 -27.49
CA GLN A 59 19.08 11.72 -26.32
C GLN A 59 18.76 10.92 -25.08
N LYS A 60 19.79 10.42 -24.42
CA LYS A 60 19.66 9.87 -23.06
C LYS A 60 19.29 11.03 -22.14
N HIS A 61 18.12 10.93 -21.54
CA HIS A 61 17.74 11.83 -20.47
C HIS A 61 18.29 11.28 -19.15
N PRO A 62 19.34 11.90 -18.56
CA PRO A 62 19.82 11.45 -17.25
C PRO A 62 18.70 11.67 -16.23
N LEU A 63 18.53 10.70 -15.34
CA LEU A 63 17.63 10.87 -14.22
C LEU A 63 18.12 12.06 -13.37
N PRO A 64 17.21 12.96 -12.97
CA PRO A 64 17.55 14.02 -12.04
C PRO A 64 18.01 13.43 -10.70
N LYS A 65 18.75 14.20 -9.92
CA LYS A 65 19.09 13.80 -8.56
C LYS A 65 17.79 13.57 -7.76
N ALA A 66 17.75 12.51 -6.97
CA ALA A 66 16.61 12.23 -6.10
C ALA A 66 16.30 13.46 -5.21
N LEU A 67 15.03 13.82 -5.13
CA LEU A 67 14.55 14.89 -4.26
C LEU A 67 14.68 14.50 -2.78
N ASP A 68 14.44 13.23 -2.50
CA ASP A 68 14.58 12.63 -1.20
C ASP A 68 15.50 11.40 -1.30
N ARG A 69 16.52 11.33 -0.45
CA ARG A 69 17.45 10.20 -0.40
C ARG A 69 16.84 8.97 0.27
N ALA A 70 15.85 9.17 1.11
CA ALA A 70 15.12 8.14 1.85
C ALA A 70 13.82 7.74 1.14
N CYS A 71 13.64 8.10 -0.16
CA CYS A 71 12.49 7.66 -0.93
C CYS A 71 12.47 6.12 -1.04
N TYR A 72 11.26 5.57 -1.11
CA TYR A 72 11.05 4.12 -1.11
C TYR A 72 11.30 3.45 -2.48
N GLU A 73 12.17 4.01 -3.32
CA GLU A 73 12.48 3.48 -4.67
C GLU A 73 13.07 2.06 -4.65
N ARG A 74 13.68 1.67 -3.52
CA ARG A 74 14.23 0.33 -3.32
C ARG A 74 13.31 -0.58 -2.52
N GLY A 75 12.09 -0.12 -2.24
CA GLY A 75 11.11 -0.89 -1.50
C GLY A 75 10.81 -2.22 -2.17
N HIS A 76 10.83 -3.29 -1.39
CA HIS A 76 10.54 -4.65 -1.83
C HIS A 76 9.85 -5.45 -0.72
N TYR A 77 9.30 -6.59 -1.09
CA TYR A 77 8.74 -7.54 -0.13
C TYR A 77 9.77 -8.61 0.21
N GLU A 78 9.98 -8.81 1.50
CA GLU A 78 10.76 -9.92 2.02
C GLU A 78 9.89 -11.16 2.21
N SER A 79 10.54 -12.32 2.19
CA SER A 79 9.86 -13.58 2.47
C SER A 79 9.26 -13.61 3.88
N LEU A 80 8.02 -14.08 4.02
CA LEU A 80 7.40 -14.27 5.33
C LEU A 80 8.16 -15.26 6.22
N GLN A 81 8.91 -16.20 5.62
CA GLN A 81 9.79 -17.13 6.32
C GLN A 81 10.99 -16.45 6.98
N ALA A 82 11.34 -15.23 6.59
CA ALA A 82 12.39 -14.45 7.25
C ALA A 82 11.98 -13.97 8.65
N ALA A 83 10.67 -13.90 8.92
CA ALA A 83 10.17 -13.60 10.26
C ALA A 83 10.31 -14.83 11.17
N GLN A 84 10.67 -14.57 12.41
CA GLN A 84 10.85 -15.58 13.46
C GLN A 84 9.70 -15.45 14.48
N PRO A 85 8.72 -16.34 14.47
CA PRO A 85 7.70 -16.40 15.51
C PRO A 85 8.34 -16.66 16.87
N VAL A 86 8.11 -15.77 17.83
CA VAL A 86 8.56 -15.94 19.21
C VAL A 86 7.45 -16.62 20.01
N GLN A 87 6.21 -16.16 19.81
CA GLN A 87 5.02 -16.69 20.45
C GLN A 87 3.80 -16.45 19.56
N GLY A 88 2.94 -17.44 19.42
CA GLY A 88 1.59 -17.34 18.87
C GLY A 88 1.48 -17.15 17.35
N PHE A 89 2.40 -16.43 16.74
CA PHE A 89 2.43 -16.27 15.28
C PHE A 89 2.71 -17.60 14.57
N ARG A 90 2.02 -17.82 13.47
CA ARG A 90 2.22 -18.97 12.59
C ARG A 90 2.09 -18.56 11.13
N LEU A 91 2.85 -19.18 10.26
CA LEU A 91 2.69 -19.08 8.82
C LEU A 91 1.54 -20.02 8.38
N VAL A 92 0.57 -19.45 7.68
CA VAL A 92 -0.54 -20.17 7.06
C VAL A 92 -0.42 -20.00 5.56
N GLU A 93 -0.17 -21.10 4.83
CA GLU A 93 0.13 -21.04 3.38
C GLU A 93 -1.05 -20.57 2.53
N ARG A 94 -2.28 -20.83 2.97
CA ARG A 94 -3.50 -20.43 2.27
C ARG A 94 -4.46 -19.78 3.26
N TRP A 95 -4.09 -18.60 3.71
CA TRP A 95 -4.89 -17.87 4.69
C TRP A 95 -6.26 -17.49 4.13
N GLN A 96 -7.27 -17.67 4.96
CA GLN A 96 -8.64 -17.22 4.75
C GLN A 96 -9.18 -16.55 6.01
N PRO A 97 -10.04 -15.53 5.86
CA PRO A 97 -10.73 -14.91 6.99
C PRO A 97 -11.53 -15.90 7.83
N GLN A 98 -11.46 -15.77 9.14
CA GLN A 98 -12.31 -16.52 10.07
C GLN A 98 -13.64 -15.80 10.35
N VAL A 99 -13.66 -14.48 10.22
CA VAL A 99 -14.87 -13.66 10.35
C VAL A 99 -15.40 -13.36 8.96
N SER A 100 -16.71 -13.55 8.77
CA SER A 100 -17.36 -13.26 7.49
C SER A 100 -17.33 -11.76 7.19
N ALA A 101 -16.69 -11.39 6.08
CA ALA A 101 -16.61 -10.04 5.55
C ALA A 101 -16.19 -10.09 4.08
N GLY A 102 -16.28 -8.97 3.37
CA GLY A 102 -15.73 -8.85 2.03
C GLY A 102 -14.21 -9.06 2.02
N THR A 103 -13.67 -9.42 0.87
CA THR A 103 -12.23 -9.64 0.66
C THR A 103 -11.75 -8.94 -0.61
N ARG A 104 -10.45 -8.91 -0.82
CA ARG A 104 -9.81 -8.47 -2.06
C ARG A 104 -9.05 -9.62 -2.69
N ASP A 105 -9.22 -9.80 -3.99
CA ASP A 105 -8.48 -10.78 -4.78
C ASP A 105 -6.98 -10.56 -4.65
N GLY A 106 -6.22 -11.65 -4.56
CA GLY A 106 -4.78 -11.60 -4.35
C GLY A 106 -4.33 -11.40 -2.90
N PHE A 107 -5.26 -11.18 -1.94
CA PHE A 107 -4.97 -11.03 -0.51
C PHE A 107 -5.66 -12.08 0.36
N VAL A 108 -6.31 -13.05 -0.25
CA VAL A 108 -6.85 -14.26 0.36
C VAL A 108 -6.36 -15.47 -0.40
N ASN A 109 -6.34 -16.64 0.23
CA ASN A 109 -5.71 -17.85 -0.29
C ASN A 109 -4.21 -17.70 -0.59
N VAL A 110 -3.56 -16.76 0.06
CA VAL A 110 -2.12 -16.48 -0.02
C VAL A 110 -1.45 -16.78 1.31
N PRO A 111 -0.11 -16.94 1.34
CA PRO A 111 0.60 -17.09 2.60
C PRO A 111 0.40 -15.85 3.50
N ALA A 112 0.21 -16.08 4.80
CA ALA A 112 0.13 -15.03 5.80
C ALA A 112 0.73 -15.49 7.13
N LEU A 113 1.44 -14.59 7.81
CA LEU A 113 1.77 -14.75 9.22
C LEU A 113 0.58 -14.26 10.04
N THR A 114 -0.01 -15.15 10.82
CA THR A 114 -1.23 -14.84 11.57
C THR A 114 -1.08 -15.16 13.06
N ALA A 115 -1.64 -14.29 13.88
CA ALA A 115 -1.77 -14.46 15.32
C ALA A 115 -3.04 -13.73 15.79
N SER A 116 -3.53 -14.03 17.00
CA SER A 116 -4.80 -13.46 17.46
C SER A 116 -4.88 -13.20 18.97
N LYS A 117 -3.83 -13.50 19.72
CA LYS A 117 -3.86 -13.32 21.18
C LYS A 117 -2.96 -12.16 21.58
N PRO A 118 -3.41 -11.30 22.51
CA PRO A 118 -2.52 -10.33 23.15
C PRO A 118 -1.23 -10.97 23.66
N GLY A 119 -0.10 -10.33 23.39
CA GLY A 119 1.23 -10.86 23.72
C GLY A 119 1.85 -11.76 22.65
N ASP A 120 1.10 -12.23 21.66
CA ASP A 120 1.69 -12.94 20.52
C ASP A 120 2.73 -12.04 19.87
N THR A 121 3.92 -12.58 19.60
CA THR A 121 5.10 -11.79 19.20
C THR A 121 5.86 -12.47 18.08
N LEU A 122 6.35 -11.68 17.14
CA LEU A 122 7.31 -12.10 16.12
C LEU A 122 8.51 -11.14 16.10
N ARG A 123 9.63 -11.63 15.56
CA ARG A 123 10.82 -10.84 15.24
C ARG A 123 11.11 -10.95 13.75
N PHE A 124 11.62 -9.87 13.19
CA PHE A 124 12.03 -9.83 11.80
C PHE A 124 13.33 -9.05 11.67
N ARG A 125 14.40 -9.74 11.24
CA ARG A 125 15.67 -9.10 10.90
C ARG A 125 15.67 -8.70 9.43
N PHE A 126 16.03 -7.47 9.15
CA PHE A 126 16.07 -6.91 7.81
C PHE A 126 17.31 -6.04 7.62
N SER A 127 17.67 -5.78 6.37
CA SER A 127 18.72 -4.82 6.02
C SER A 127 18.10 -3.73 5.16
N GLY A 128 18.26 -2.48 5.58
CA GLY A 128 17.63 -1.35 4.88
C GLY A 128 17.57 -0.10 5.72
N THR A 129 16.74 0.85 5.28
CA THR A 129 16.52 2.15 5.94
C THR A 129 15.06 2.37 6.32
N VAL A 130 14.17 1.47 5.91
CA VAL A 130 12.74 1.52 6.18
C VAL A 130 12.18 0.10 6.36
N VAL A 131 11.21 -0.04 7.26
CA VAL A 131 10.47 -1.28 7.45
C VAL A 131 9.00 -1.02 7.65
N GLY A 132 8.18 -1.90 7.13
CA GLY A 132 6.73 -1.87 7.25
C GLY A 132 6.09 -3.24 7.13
N LEU A 133 4.79 -3.27 7.31
CA LEU A 133 3.95 -4.47 7.19
C LEU A 133 2.77 -4.19 6.28
N ALA A 134 2.52 -5.09 5.34
CA ALA A 134 1.25 -5.15 4.64
C ALA A 134 0.36 -6.19 5.34
N VAL A 135 -0.80 -5.76 5.81
CA VAL A 135 -1.74 -6.60 6.55
C VAL A 135 -3.09 -6.67 5.86
N ALA A 136 -3.82 -7.77 6.05
CA ALA A 136 -5.24 -7.83 5.73
C ALA A 136 -6.04 -7.38 6.96
N ALA A 137 -6.48 -6.12 6.98
CA ALA A 137 -7.16 -5.47 8.09
C ALA A 137 -8.68 -5.72 8.01
N GLY A 138 -9.21 -6.59 8.85
CA GLY A 138 -10.61 -7.01 8.84
C GLY A 138 -11.37 -6.71 10.13
N PRO A 139 -12.58 -7.30 10.29
CA PRO A 139 -13.43 -7.07 11.46
C PRO A 139 -12.80 -7.46 12.80
N ASP A 140 -11.81 -8.33 12.78
CA ASP A 140 -11.07 -8.85 13.92
C ASP A 140 -9.69 -8.21 14.12
N ALA A 141 -9.40 -7.13 13.40
CA ALA A 141 -8.10 -6.47 13.41
C ALA A 141 -7.68 -5.99 14.79
N GLY A 142 -6.45 -6.31 15.17
CA GLY A 142 -5.83 -5.95 16.46
C GLY A 142 -5.04 -4.65 16.40
N ILE A 143 -4.50 -4.27 17.55
CA ILE A 143 -3.51 -3.21 17.69
C ILE A 143 -2.13 -3.86 17.83
N LEU A 144 -1.14 -3.29 17.16
CA LEU A 144 0.25 -3.74 17.20
C LEU A 144 1.10 -2.77 18.00
N ARG A 145 2.01 -3.32 18.79
CA ARG A 145 3.15 -2.62 19.37
C ARG A 145 4.39 -3.03 18.59
N CYS A 146 5.02 -2.08 17.92
CA CYS A 146 6.13 -2.32 17.02
C CYS A 146 7.36 -1.55 17.51
N ARG A 147 8.52 -2.18 17.49
CA ARG A 147 9.77 -1.53 17.85
C ARG A 147 10.90 -2.04 16.96
N VAL A 148 11.69 -1.11 16.44
CA VAL A 148 12.92 -1.41 15.70
C VAL A 148 14.10 -1.16 16.62
N ASP A 149 14.93 -2.16 16.82
CA ASP A 149 16.09 -2.15 17.72
C ASP A 149 15.72 -1.63 19.12
N ASP A 150 16.51 -0.72 19.67
CA ASP A 150 16.24 0.00 20.93
C ASP A 150 15.48 1.31 20.73
N GLY A 151 14.87 1.49 19.55
CA GLY A 151 14.12 2.69 19.19
C GLY A 151 12.80 2.84 19.96
N LYS A 152 12.11 3.94 19.68
CA LYS A 152 10.79 4.21 20.26
C LYS A 152 9.77 3.19 19.76
N GLU A 153 8.92 2.74 20.67
CA GLU A 153 7.78 1.90 20.33
C GLU A 153 6.72 2.70 19.56
N VAL A 154 6.22 2.12 18.46
CA VAL A 154 5.14 2.63 17.64
C VAL A 154 3.91 1.76 17.88
N ILE A 155 2.77 2.38 18.16
CA ILE A 155 1.49 1.69 18.32
C ILE A 155 0.69 1.90 17.04
N VAL A 156 0.22 0.80 16.44
CA VAL A 156 -0.52 0.80 15.18
C VAL A 156 -1.87 0.13 15.41
N ASP A 157 -2.95 0.89 15.33
CA ASP A 157 -4.30 0.33 15.23
C ASP A 157 -4.51 -0.12 13.77
N THR A 158 -4.62 -1.44 13.57
CA THR A 158 -4.83 -1.97 12.23
C THR A 158 -6.28 -1.97 11.79
N PHE A 159 -7.23 -1.59 12.67
CA PHE A 159 -8.64 -1.45 12.32
C PHE A 159 -8.88 -0.16 11.52
N THR A 160 -9.24 -0.28 10.26
CA THR A 160 -9.52 0.84 9.35
C THR A 160 -11.00 1.20 9.32
N ALA A 161 -11.35 2.32 8.69
CA ALA A 161 -12.74 2.72 8.48
C ALA A 161 -13.58 1.68 7.70
N TRP A 162 -12.94 0.78 6.97
CA TRP A 162 -13.60 -0.28 6.18
C TRP A 162 -13.58 -1.65 6.85
N SER A 163 -12.80 -1.82 7.90
CA SER A 163 -12.56 -3.13 8.53
C SER A 163 -13.83 -3.77 9.08
N GLY A 164 -14.86 -2.99 9.41
CA GLY A 164 -16.14 -3.53 9.88
C GLY A 164 -16.83 -4.50 8.92
N GLY A 165 -16.60 -4.37 7.61
CA GLY A 165 -17.23 -5.18 6.56
C GLY A 165 -16.30 -5.73 5.51
N LEU A 166 -14.99 -5.46 5.58
CA LEU A 166 -14.03 -5.81 4.55
C LEU A 166 -12.66 -6.12 5.15
N TYR A 167 -12.05 -7.22 4.72
CA TYR A 167 -10.60 -7.43 4.88
C TYR A 167 -9.87 -6.64 3.79
N LEU A 168 -9.35 -5.47 4.17
CA LEU A 168 -8.67 -4.57 3.25
C LEU A 168 -7.15 -4.72 3.41
N PRO A 169 -6.40 -4.90 2.30
CA PRO A 169 -4.94 -4.80 2.37
C PRO A 169 -4.55 -3.37 2.73
N TRP A 170 -3.70 -3.22 3.75
CA TRP A 170 -3.20 -1.94 4.22
C TRP A 170 -1.73 -2.02 4.57
N VAL A 171 -0.96 -1.00 4.20
CA VAL A 171 0.47 -0.94 4.50
C VAL A 171 0.72 0.07 5.61
N TYR A 172 1.47 -0.35 6.60
CA TYR A 172 1.96 0.50 7.69
C TYR A 172 3.47 0.58 7.61
N VAL A 173 4.02 1.79 7.46
CA VAL A 173 5.45 2.06 7.67
C VAL A 173 5.65 2.19 9.18
N LEU A 174 6.53 1.36 9.72
CA LEU A 174 6.76 1.25 11.16
C LEU A 174 7.99 2.04 11.61
N ALA A 175 8.99 2.13 10.74
CA ALA A 175 10.16 2.99 10.92
C ALA A 175 10.72 3.34 9.54
N ASP A 176 11.21 4.55 9.42
CA ASP A 176 11.89 5.10 8.25
C ASP A 176 13.13 5.90 8.70
N ASP A 177 13.89 6.43 7.74
CA ASP A 177 15.13 7.19 8.00
C ASP A 177 16.13 6.46 8.92
N LEU A 178 16.08 5.13 8.96
CA LEU A 178 17.03 4.32 9.69
C LEU A 178 18.43 4.47 9.06
N LYS A 179 19.46 4.27 9.86
CA LYS A 179 20.82 4.17 9.32
C LYS A 179 20.92 2.94 8.41
N PRO A 180 21.58 3.02 7.25
CA PRO A 180 21.79 1.82 6.43
C PRO A 180 22.48 0.72 7.24
N GLY A 181 21.86 -0.46 7.30
CA GLY A 181 22.39 -1.57 8.09
C GLY A 181 21.36 -2.66 8.36
N THR A 182 21.73 -3.57 9.23
CA THR A 182 20.85 -4.64 9.72
C THR A 182 20.15 -4.21 10.98
N HIS A 183 18.84 -4.40 11.01
CA HIS A 183 17.94 -4.03 12.08
C HIS A 183 17.07 -5.20 12.50
N GLU A 184 16.47 -5.11 13.68
CA GLU A 184 15.49 -6.08 14.17
C GLU A 184 14.16 -5.36 14.48
N LEU A 185 13.10 -5.73 13.80
CA LEU A 185 11.72 -5.35 14.12
C LEU A 185 11.13 -6.38 15.09
N VAL A 186 10.56 -5.92 16.19
CA VAL A 186 9.73 -6.71 17.10
C VAL A 186 8.29 -6.23 16.97
N VAL A 187 7.38 -7.16 16.73
CA VAL A 187 5.93 -6.89 16.62
C VAL A 187 5.22 -7.71 17.67
N THR A 188 4.41 -7.08 18.49
CA THR A 188 3.60 -7.72 19.53
C THR A 188 2.15 -7.26 19.44
N ILE A 189 1.21 -8.17 19.57
CA ILE A 189 -0.22 -7.84 19.64
C ILE A 189 -0.51 -7.18 20.99
N ASP A 190 -1.12 -6.00 20.94
CA ASP A 190 -1.51 -5.26 22.16
C ASP A 190 -2.69 -5.95 22.88
N HIS A 191 -2.81 -5.69 24.18
CA HIS A 191 -3.98 -6.07 24.97
C HIS A 191 -5.22 -5.26 24.64
N GLN A 192 -5.04 -4.06 24.12
CA GLN A 192 -6.12 -3.20 23.66
C GLN A 192 -6.50 -3.55 22.22
N LYS A 193 -7.72 -3.18 21.87
CA LYS A 193 -8.23 -3.27 20.50
C LYS A 193 -9.07 -2.06 20.16
N HIS A 194 -9.27 -1.80 18.88
CA HIS A 194 -10.24 -0.79 18.45
C HIS A 194 -11.64 -1.13 18.99
N ALA A 195 -12.40 -0.11 19.41
CA ALA A 195 -13.72 -0.30 20.03
C ALA A 195 -14.70 -1.09 19.13
N SER A 196 -14.60 -0.91 17.81
CA SER A 196 -15.44 -1.60 16.82
C SER A 196 -14.87 -2.94 16.37
N SER A 197 -13.66 -3.33 16.78
CA SER A 197 -13.08 -4.60 16.40
C SER A 197 -13.70 -5.77 17.18
N LYS A 198 -13.93 -6.88 16.50
CA LYS A 198 -14.43 -8.13 17.08
C LYS A 198 -13.32 -8.99 17.68
N GLY A 199 -12.05 -8.60 17.51
CA GLY A 199 -10.91 -9.39 17.97
C GLY A 199 -9.62 -8.58 18.09
N THR A 200 -8.51 -9.30 18.16
CA THR A 200 -7.14 -8.77 18.25
C THR A 200 -6.25 -9.45 17.20
N ALA A 201 -6.83 -10.00 16.13
CA ALA A 201 -6.10 -10.74 15.12
C ALA A 201 -5.23 -9.85 14.23
N VAL A 202 -4.14 -10.40 13.77
CA VAL A 202 -3.24 -9.77 12.81
C VAL A 202 -2.90 -10.77 11.70
N HIS A 203 -3.01 -10.33 10.47
CA HIS A 203 -2.75 -11.13 9.28
C HIS A 203 -1.75 -10.40 8.39
N ILE A 204 -0.46 -10.69 8.55
CA ILE A 204 0.62 -10.07 7.79
C ILE A 204 0.77 -10.82 6.47
N ILE A 205 0.55 -10.14 5.37
CA ILE A 205 0.65 -10.67 4.00
C ILE A 205 2.05 -10.43 3.41
N HIS A 206 2.66 -9.28 3.72
CA HIS A 206 4.02 -8.97 3.29
C HIS A 206 4.82 -8.27 4.39
N LEU A 207 6.11 -8.58 4.44
CA LEU A 207 7.13 -7.81 5.14
C LEU A 207 7.73 -6.83 4.13
N CYS A 208 7.67 -5.54 4.42
CA CYS A 208 8.09 -4.48 3.50
C CYS A 208 9.42 -3.89 3.99
N VAL A 209 10.40 -3.78 3.09
CA VAL A 209 11.75 -3.27 3.40
C VAL A 209 12.21 -2.35 2.25
N GLY A 210 13.05 -1.36 2.55
CA GLY A 210 13.68 -0.49 1.56
C GLY A 210 14.96 0.19 2.04
#